data_ccbd62608a013037ef32982cb97729f6
#
_entry.id   ccbd62608a013037ef32982cb97729f6
#
_cell.length_a   1.000
_cell.length_b   1.000
_cell.length_c   1.000
_cell.angle_alpha   90.00
_cell.angle_beta   90.00
_cell.angle_gamma   90.00
#
_symmetry.space_group_name_H-M   'P 1'
#
loop_
_entity.id
_entity.type
_entity.pdbx_description
1 polymer ?
#
loop_
_entity_poly.entity_id
_entity_poly.type
_entity_poly.pdbx_seq_one_letter_code
_entity_poly.pdbx_strand_id
1 'polypeptide(L)'
;MIRILPKPQHIEEQEGTLLLDYHCRITIEDRCPRESLFYAQQLAEQIKKMTGIELGIDRRAFGAHKGIELCMDEEAGIPAKQTVNKEAYRLTITPDGAKVCAAQKEGLFNGVQTLRQLIIQYGICLPCLYVEDYPELPVRGWFMDVTRGRIPKLSYLKEMADRCSLYKINQLHLYVEHTFLFDGLSETWRDDTPLTAQDILEFDEYCAERNIELVPSIATFGHLYKVLRTKTFHELSEVEEAEGTAFSFYERMCHHTLNIMDERAYEFVCRLIDEYSSLFRSNLFNINCDETFDLGKGRGKQLADQIGSHAMYIQWVNRVCEHVKSLGKRPMFWGDIIAAHPETIRELPEDIICMTWDYSLAPGDTNVRKLWENGAHQYLCPGVQGWNQTIHLLDIAYENIKKMASFAHQFDG
;
A
#
# COMPACT_ATOMS: atom_id res chain seq x y z
N MET A 1 -28.08 1.83 -13.64
CA MET A 1 -26.95 0.86 -13.69
C MET A 1 -26.17 0.99 -12.40
N ILE A 2 -26.11 -0.02 -11.61
CA ILE A 2 -25.36 -0.08 -10.34
C ILE A 2 -23.86 -0.10 -10.64
N ARG A 3 -23.10 0.75 -9.96
CA ARG A 3 -21.64 0.85 -10.11
C ARG A 3 -20.95 0.58 -8.78
N ILE A 4 -20.31 -0.56 -8.64
CA ILE A 4 -19.51 -0.94 -7.48
C ILE A 4 -18.05 -1.12 -7.93
N LEU A 5 -17.12 -0.56 -7.21
CA LEU A 5 -15.68 -0.65 -7.49
C LEU A 5 -14.92 -1.18 -6.26
N PRO A 6 -14.09 -2.21 -6.43
CA PRO A 6 -13.96 -3.07 -7.61
C PRO A 6 -15.30 -3.74 -7.98
N LYS A 7 -15.42 -4.19 -9.23
CA LYS A 7 -16.62 -4.91 -9.67
C LYS A 7 -16.74 -6.21 -8.86
N PRO A 8 -17.88 -6.49 -8.21
CA PRO A 8 -18.08 -7.72 -7.46
C PRO A 8 -17.99 -8.97 -8.34
N GLN A 9 -17.61 -10.09 -7.74
CA GLN A 9 -17.59 -11.40 -8.40
C GLN A 9 -18.98 -11.81 -8.90
N HIS A 10 -19.99 -11.58 -8.07
CA HIS A 10 -21.39 -11.82 -8.44
C HIS A 10 -22.27 -10.66 -7.97
N ILE A 11 -23.17 -10.20 -8.83
CA ILE A 11 -24.22 -9.23 -8.51
C ILE A 11 -25.49 -9.59 -9.26
N GLU A 12 -26.60 -9.65 -8.54
CA GLU A 12 -27.94 -9.90 -9.08
C GLU A 12 -28.87 -8.77 -8.63
N GLU A 13 -29.40 -7.99 -9.58
CA GLU A 13 -30.40 -6.97 -9.32
C GLU A 13 -31.77 -7.65 -9.12
N GLN A 14 -32.52 -7.24 -8.11
CA GLN A 14 -33.84 -7.77 -7.77
C GLN A 14 -34.90 -6.67 -7.83
N GLU A 15 -36.15 -7.04 -7.98
CA GLU A 15 -37.27 -6.10 -7.98
C GLU A 15 -37.47 -5.50 -6.57
N GLY A 16 -37.71 -4.19 -6.52
CA GLY A 16 -38.03 -3.49 -5.30
C GLY A 16 -36.96 -2.49 -4.88
N THR A 17 -37.24 -1.81 -3.78
CA THR A 17 -36.39 -0.76 -3.21
C THR A 17 -36.49 -0.78 -1.70
N LEU A 18 -35.36 -0.72 -1.02
CA LEU A 18 -35.30 -0.45 0.42
C LEU A 18 -35.31 1.05 0.65
N LEU A 19 -36.31 1.54 1.37
CA LEU A 19 -36.34 2.93 1.84
C LEU A 19 -35.76 3.01 3.25
N LEU A 20 -34.65 3.73 3.39
CA LEU A 20 -34.07 4.09 4.68
C LEU A 20 -34.75 5.34 5.21
N ASP A 21 -35.31 5.26 6.40
CA ASP A 21 -35.93 6.39 7.12
C ASP A 21 -35.39 6.47 8.55
N TYR A 22 -35.83 7.48 9.32
CA TYR A 22 -35.36 7.69 10.69
C TYR A 22 -35.86 6.63 11.72
N HIS A 23 -36.71 5.69 11.31
CA HIS A 23 -37.07 4.52 12.12
C HIS A 23 -36.12 3.34 11.90
N CYS A 24 -35.34 3.37 10.82
CA CYS A 24 -34.33 2.37 10.55
C CYS A 24 -33.18 2.44 11.56
N ARG A 25 -32.53 1.31 11.77
CA ARG A 25 -31.35 1.21 12.64
C ARG A 25 -30.24 0.41 11.96
N ILE A 26 -29.01 0.58 12.44
CA ILE A 26 -27.90 -0.29 12.10
C ILE A 26 -27.73 -1.26 13.27
N THR A 27 -27.99 -2.53 13.04
CA THR A 27 -27.91 -3.58 14.05
C THR A 27 -26.64 -4.40 13.86
N ILE A 28 -25.81 -4.51 14.89
CA ILE A 28 -24.63 -5.35 14.92
C ILE A 28 -25.02 -6.64 15.66
N GLU A 29 -24.88 -7.80 15.00
CA GLU A 29 -25.06 -9.09 15.66
C GLU A 29 -24.01 -9.28 16.77
N ASP A 30 -24.35 -9.90 17.89
CA ASP A 30 -23.48 -10.04 19.06
C ASP A 30 -22.23 -10.89 18.81
N ARG A 31 -22.25 -11.81 17.82
CA ARG A 31 -21.07 -12.55 17.35
C ARG A 31 -20.06 -11.69 16.58
N CYS A 32 -20.48 -10.53 16.07
CA CYS A 32 -19.58 -9.63 15.38
C CYS A 32 -18.45 -9.13 16.30
N PRO A 33 -17.22 -8.98 15.79
CA PRO A 33 -16.11 -8.43 16.56
C PRO A 33 -16.37 -6.98 17.00
N ARG A 34 -15.60 -6.49 17.96
CA ARG A 34 -15.81 -5.13 18.52
C ARG A 34 -15.58 -4.03 17.48
N GLU A 35 -14.68 -4.25 16.55
CA GLU A 35 -14.37 -3.36 15.44
C GLU A 35 -15.59 -3.05 14.55
N SER A 36 -16.61 -3.94 14.56
CA SER A 36 -17.85 -3.73 13.82
C SER A 36 -18.62 -2.48 14.25
N LEU A 37 -18.35 -1.96 15.44
CA LEU A 37 -18.90 -0.66 15.86
C LEU A 37 -18.38 0.47 14.96
N PHE A 38 -17.09 0.47 14.67
CA PHE A 38 -16.49 1.44 13.73
C PHE A 38 -17.10 1.31 12.32
N TYR A 39 -17.35 0.09 11.84
CA TYR A 39 -17.97 -0.15 10.53
C TYR A 39 -19.41 0.39 10.47
N ALA A 40 -20.17 0.17 11.55
CA ALA A 40 -21.52 0.72 11.68
C ALA A 40 -21.51 2.25 11.77
N GLN A 41 -20.54 2.85 12.47
CA GLN A 41 -20.36 4.30 12.54
C GLN A 41 -20.05 4.90 11.17
N GLN A 42 -19.18 4.26 10.36
CA GLN A 42 -18.92 4.70 8.99
C GLN A 42 -20.19 4.70 8.14
N LEU A 43 -21.05 3.68 8.27
CA LEU A 43 -22.34 3.64 7.58
C LEU A 43 -23.28 4.77 8.07
N ALA A 44 -23.43 4.93 9.36
CA ALA A 44 -24.27 5.98 9.94
C ALA A 44 -23.84 7.38 9.48
N GLU A 45 -22.53 7.64 9.50
CA GLU A 45 -21.96 8.91 9.04
C GLU A 45 -22.18 9.12 7.53
N GLN A 46 -21.99 8.06 6.72
CA GLN A 46 -22.24 8.15 5.28
C GLN A 46 -23.69 8.44 4.98
N ILE A 47 -24.64 7.80 5.68
CA ILE A 47 -26.07 8.05 5.52
C ILE A 47 -26.40 9.48 5.93
N LYS A 48 -25.93 9.92 7.12
CA LYS A 48 -26.12 11.28 7.59
C LYS A 48 -25.61 12.32 6.60
N LYS A 49 -24.40 12.13 6.08
CA LYS A 49 -23.76 13.02 5.09
C LYS A 49 -24.57 13.15 3.80
N MET A 50 -25.12 12.03 3.30
CA MET A 50 -25.84 12.01 2.02
C MET A 50 -27.30 12.42 2.12
N THR A 51 -27.93 12.23 3.29
CA THR A 51 -29.39 12.30 3.43
C THR A 51 -29.89 13.18 4.58
N GLY A 52 -29.00 13.51 5.52
CA GLY A 52 -29.37 14.19 6.77
C GLY A 52 -30.01 13.28 7.84
N ILE A 53 -30.25 11.99 7.53
CA ILE A 53 -30.87 11.04 8.46
C ILE A 53 -29.83 10.47 9.42
N GLU A 54 -30.08 10.55 10.70
CA GLU A 54 -29.25 9.91 11.74
C GLU A 54 -29.85 8.57 12.14
N LEU A 55 -29.15 7.47 11.85
CA LEU A 55 -29.54 6.12 12.26
C LEU A 55 -28.88 5.76 13.59
N GLY A 56 -29.69 5.22 14.51
CA GLY A 56 -29.15 4.64 15.75
C GLY A 56 -28.42 3.32 15.47
N ILE A 57 -27.41 3.02 16.28
CA ILE A 57 -26.63 1.77 16.23
C ILE A 57 -27.02 0.94 17.45
N ASP A 58 -27.41 -0.31 17.24
CA ASP A 58 -27.75 -1.30 18.26
C ASP A 58 -26.85 -2.54 18.14
N ARG A 59 -26.69 -3.29 19.25
CA ARG A 59 -26.06 -4.61 19.26
C ARG A 59 -27.04 -5.62 19.88
N ARG A 60 -27.28 -6.75 19.17
CA ARG A 60 -28.30 -7.74 19.58
C ARG A 60 -27.95 -9.18 19.24
N ALA A 61 -28.41 -10.11 20.07
CA ALA A 61 -28.29 -11.53 19.82
C ALA A 61 -29.21 -12.02 18.70
N PHE A 62 -30.44 -11.49 18.58
CA PHE A 62 -31.45 -11.92 17.60
C PHE A 62 -32.35 -10.77 17.18
N GLY A 63 -32.77 -10.81 15.92
CA GLY A 63 -33.84 -9.97 15.38
C GLY A 63 -33.37 -8.54 15.07
N ALA A 64 -33.09 -8.27 13.83
CA ALA A 64 -32.82 -6.91 13.36
C ALA A 64 -34.10 -6.08 13.39
N HIS A 65 -33.94 -4.79 13.68
CA HIS A 65 -34.96 -3.79 13.30
C HIS A 65 -34.95 -3.62 11.78
N LYS A 66 -35.97 -3.04 11.22
CA LYS A 66 -35.91 -2.53 9.85
C LYS A 66 -34.67 -1.64 9.72
N GLY A 67 -33.89 -1.85 8.67
CA GLY A 67 -32.68 -1.07 8.40
C GLY A 67 -31.52 -1.93 7.90
N ILE A 68 -30.39 -1.82 8.57
CA ILE A 68 -29.14 -2.48 8.14
C ILE A 68 -28.67 -3.45 9.24
N GLU A 69 -28.36 -4.68 8.88
CA GLU A 69 -27.81 -5.70 9.78
C GLU A 69 -26.38 -6.05 9.37
N LEU A 70 -25.46 -6.04 10.34
CA LEU A 70 -24.11 -6.58 10.22
C LEU A 70 -24.04 -7.91 10.96
N CYS A 71 -23.67 -8.99 10.28
CA CYS A 71 -23.67 -10.34 10.86
C CYS A 71 -22.43 -11.15 10.52
N MET A 72 -22.13 -12.11 11.39
CA MET A 72 -21.10 -13.13 11.12
C MET A 72 -21.78 -14.40 10.62
N ASP A 73 -21.28 -14.94 9.51
CA ASP A 73 -21.76 -16.17 8.89
C ASP A 73 -20.57 -16.90 8.27
N GLU A 74 -20.25 -18.07 8.80
CA GLU A 74 -19.10 -18.87 8.36
C GLU A 74 -19.20 -19.31 6.90
N GLU A 75 -20.42 -19.38 6.34
CA GLU A 75 -20.64 -19.73 4.95
C GLU A 75 -20.66 -18.53 3.99
N ALA A 76 -20.66 -17.31 4.52
CA ALA A 76 -20.73 -16.11 3.69
C ALA A 76 -19.44 -15.90 2.87
N GLY A 77 -19.61 -15.85 1.54
CA GLY A 77 -18.53 -15.53 0.61
C GLY A 77 -17.50 -16.63 0.41
N ILE A 78 -17.83 -17.90 0.67
CA ILE A 78 -16.96 -19.05 0.38
C ILE A 78 -17.39 -19.66 -0.95
N PRO A 79 -16.65 -19.46 -2.06
CA PRO A 79 -16.87 -20.23 -3.28
C PRO A 79 -16.53 -21.70 -3.01
N ALA A 80 -17.34 -22.64 -3.53
CA ALA A 80 -17.23 -24.09 -3.31
C ALA A 80 -15.86 -24.74 -3.70
N LYS A 81 -14.88 -23.97 -4.15
CA LYS A 81 -13.58 -24.47 -4.64
C LYS A 81 -12.34 -23.77 -4.10
N GLN A 82 -12.46 -22.82 -3.18
CA GLN A 82 -11.29 -22.08 -2.68
C GLN A 82 -11.17 -22.13 -1.16
N THR A 83 -9.93 -22.11 -0.66
CA THR A 83 -9.62 -21.83 0.73
C THR A 83 -10.31 -20.56 1.21
N VAL A 84 -10.79 -20.56 2.45
CA VAL A 84 -11.53 -19.46 3.10
C VAL A 84 -10.84 -18.12 2.81
N ASN A 85 -11.48 -17.28 1.99
CA ASN A 85 -10.99 -15.93 1.75
C ASN A 85 -11.51 -15.01 2.87
N LYS A 86 -10.59 -14.50 3.70
CA LYS A 86 -10.93 -13.66 4.85
C LYS A 86 -11.67 -12.36 4.49
N GLU A 87 -11.54 -11.91 3.25
CA GLU A 87 -12.16 -10.68 2.76
C GLU A 87 -13.51 -10.92 2.06
N ALA A 88 -13.98 -12.18 1.99
CA ALA A 88 -15.22 -12.53 1.34
C ALA A 88 -16.45 -12.09 2.14
N TYR A 89 -17.50 -11.64 1.45
CA TYR A 89 -18.76 -11.21 2.06
C TYR A 89 -19.96 -11.44 1.14
N ARG A 90 -21.15 -11.39 1.76
CA ARG A 90 -22.46 -11.29 1.09
C ARG A 90 -23.17 -10.02 1.51
N LEU A 91 -23.80 -9.35 0.55
CA LEU A 91 -24.71 -8.24 0.79
C LEU A 91 -26.04 -8.55 0.15
N THR A 92 -27.11 -8.57 0.94
CA THR A 92 -28.49 -8.72 0.47
C THR A 92 -29.29 -7.49 0.81
N ILE A 93 -29.97 -6.90 -0.16
CA ILE A 93 -30.87 -5.76 0.04
C ILE A 93 -32.27 -6.18 -0.43
N THR A 94 -33.26 -6.14 0.48
CA THR A 94 -34.69 -6.41 0.23
C THR A 94 -35.50 -5.19 0.65
N PRO A 95 -36.81 -5.11 0.34
CA PRO A 95 -37.66 -4.02 0.82
C PRO A 95 -37.71 -3.90 2.37
N ASP A 96 -37.41 -5.00 3.08
CA ASP A 96 -37.49 -5.09 4.54
C ASP A 96 -36.18 -4.66 5.22
N GLY A 97 -35.03 -4.71 4.52
CA GLY A 97 -33.73 -4.33 5.09
C GLY A 97 -32.53 -4.72 4.23
N ALA A 98 -31.35 -4.26 4.64
CA ALA A 98 -30.07 -4.64 4.08
C ALA A 98 -29.29 -5.49 5.08
N LYS A 99 -28.63 -6.56 4.61
CA LYS A 99 -27.86 -7.47 5.44
C LYS A 99 -26.47 -7.67 4.85
N VAL A 100 -25.44 -7.39 5.65
CA VAL A 100 -24.02 -7.62 5.32
C VAL A 100 -23.53 -8.76 6.18
N CYS A 101 -23.11 -9.86 5.56
CA CYS A 101 -22.59 -11.06 6.25
C CYS A 101 -21.21 -11.42 5.76
N ALA A 102 -20.34 -11.84 6.67
CA ALA A 102 -19.01 -12.34 6.36
C ALA A 102 -18.55 -13.38 7.39
N ALA A 103 -17.59 -14.23 7.00
CA ALA A 103 -16.96 -15.18 7.90
C ALA A 103 -15.90 -14.51 8.81
N GLN A 104 -15.29 -13.40 8.35
CA GLN A 104 -14.26 -12.69 9.08
C GLN A 104 -14.47 -11.17 9.02
N LYS A 105 -13.81 -10.44 9.91
CA LYS A 105 -13.97 -8.99 10.07
C LYS A 105 -13.60 -8.21 8.81
N GLU A 106 -12.59 -8.67 8.07
CA GLU A 106 -12.14 -8.06 6.82
C GLU A 106 -13.23 -8.11 5.74
N GLY A 107 -13.90 -9.25 5.61
CA GLY A 107 -15.05 -9.41 4.71
C GLY A 107 -16.24 -8.53 5.13
N LEU A 108 -16.56 -8.49 6.43
CA LEU A 108 -17.60 -7.61 6.94
C LEU A 108 -17.32 -6.14 6.64
N PHE A 109 -16.08 -5.70 6.81
CA PHE A 109 -15.62 -4.36 6.44
C PHE A 109 -15.84 -4.09 4.94
N ASN A 110 -15.40 -5.02 4.07
CA ASN A 110 -15.53 -4.88 2.62
C ASN A 110 -16.99 -4.81 2.16
N GLY A 111 -17.86 -5.61 2.78
CA GLY A 111 -19.31 -5.55 2.54
C GLY A 111 -19.92 -4.20 2.94
N VAL A 112 -19.47 -3.65 4.07
CA VAL A 112 -19.83 -2.29 4.51
C VAL A 112 -19.37 -1.25 3.50
N GLN A 113 -18.16 -1.35 2.94
CA GLN A 113 -17.68 -0.42 1.91
C GLN A 113 -18.53 -0.49 0.64
N THR A 114 -18.96 -1.69 0.24
CA THR A 114 -19.90 -1.86 -0.89
C THR A 114 -21.24 -1.18 -0.62
N LEU A 115 -21.80 -1.37 0.57
CA LEU A 115 -23.06 -0.70 0.95
C LEU A 115 -22.89 0.83 1.00
N ARG A 116 -21.75 1.34 1.48
CA ARG A 116 -21.41 2.78 1.45
C ARG A 116 -21.40 3.33 0.01
N GLN A 117 -20.83 2.59 -0.95
CA GLN A 117 -20.86 2.99 -2.37
C GLN A 117 -22.28 3.06 -2.92
N LEU A 118 -23.15 2.15 -2.53
CA LEU A 118 -24.57 2.20 -2.90
C LEU A 118 -25.30 3.38 -2.28
N ILE A 119 -25.04 3.69 -1.01
CA ILE A 119 -25.60 4.88 -0.33
C ILE A 119 -25.14 6.18 -1.01
N ILE A 120 -23.89 6.25 -1.45
CA ILE A 120 -23.37 7.40 -2.20
C ILE A 120 -24.14 7.59 -3.52
N GLN A 121 -24.53 6.50 -4.19
CA GLN A 121 -25.21 6.57 -5.49
C GLN A 121 -26.71 6.78 -5.39
N TYR A 122 -27.36 6.19 -4.40
CA TYR A 122 -28.82 6.09 -4.33
C TYR A 122 -29.45 6.79 -3.12
N GLY A 123 -28.64 7.32 -2.20
CA GLY A 123 -29.13 7.95 -0.99
C GLY A 123 -29.93 6.98 -0.13
N ILE A 124 -31.18 7.36 0.16
CA ILE A 124 -32.11 6.57 1.01
C ILE A 124 -32.87 5.48 0.24
N CYS A 125 -32.89 5.51 -1.10
CA CYS A 125 -33.67 4.58 -1.93
C CYS A 125 -32.74 3.53 -2.54
N LEU A 126 -32.35 2.53 -1.76
CA LEU A 126 -31.41 1.51 -2.19
C LEU A 126 -32.11 0.47 -3.08
N PRO A 127 -31.55 0.13 -4.27
CA PRO A 127 -32.11 -0.94 -5.09
C PRO A 127 -31.99 -2.29 -4.39
N CYS A 128 -33.00 -3.15 -4.54
CA CYS A 128 -32.90 -4.53 -4.07
C CYS A 128 -31.91 -5.30 -4.93
N LEU A 129 -31.00 -6.03 -4.26
CA LEU A 129 -29.95 -6.78 -4.94
C LEU A 129 -29.34 -7.84 -4.02
N TYR A 130 -28.64 -8.78 -4.65
CA TYR A 130 -27.73 -9.70 -3.99
C TYR A 130 -26.32 -9.53 -4.55
N VAL A 131 -25.32 -9.45 -3.65
CA VAL A 131 -23.89 -9.40 -4.00
C VAL A 131 -23.16 -10.49 -3.23
N GLU A 132 -22.31 -11.22 -3.94
CA GLU A 132 -21.28 -12.07 -3.36
C GLU A 132 -19.94 -11.67 -3.94
N ASP A 133 -18.97 -11.39 -3.06
CA ASP A 133 -17.70 -10.82 -3.50
C ASP A 133 -16.52 -11.26 -2.62
N TYR A 134 -15.39 -11.38 -3.27
CA TYR A 134 -14.08 -11.63 -2.69
C TYR A 134 -12.99 -11.13 -3.65
N PRO A 135 -11.81 -10.69 -3.15
CA PRO A 135 -10.73 -10.26 -4.02
C PRO A 135 -10.04 -11.45 -4.69
N GLU A 136 -9.69 -11.31 -5.96
CA GLU A 136 -8.79 -12.24 -6.66
C GLU A 136 -7.33 -11.95 -6.33
N LEU A 137 -6.96 -10.68 -6.23
CA LEU A 137 -5.62 -10.26 -5.81
C LEU A 137 -5.62 -10.01 -4.29
N PRO A 138 -4.80 -10.76 -3.52
CA PRO A 138 -4.76 -10.65 -2.06
C PRO A 138 -4.21 -9.31 -1.60
N VAL A 139 -3.30 -8.71 -2.34
CA VAL A 139 -2.72 -7.39 -2.07
C VAL A 139 -3.19 -6.40 -3.13
N ARG A 140 -3.76 -5.30 -2.65
CA ARG A 140 -4.18 -4.16 -3.47
C ARG A 140 -3.60 -2.91 -2.84
N GLY A 141 -2.37 -2.59 -3.31
CA GLY A 141 -1.54 -1.58 -2.70
C GLY A 141 -1.64 -0.22 -3.36
N TRP A 142 -1.37 0.82 -2.57
CA TRP A 142 -1.08 2.17 -3.05
C TRP A 142 0.27 2.63 -2.50
N PHE A 143 1.21 2.88 -3.39
CA PHE A 143 2.52 3.43 -3.07
C PHE A 143 2.50 4.94 -3.32
N MET A 144 2.69 5.73 -2.27
CA MET A 144 2.64 7.19 -2.33
C MET A 144 4.03 7.77 -2.12
N ASP A 145 4.51 8.53 -3.09
CA ASP A 145 5.69 9.36 -2.93
C ASP A 145 5.36 10.57 -2.05
N VAL A 146 5.94 10.61 -0.86
CA VAL A 146 5.80 11.71 0.10
C VAL A 146 7.06 12.57 0.20
N THR A 147 8.01 12.34 -0.72
CA THR A 147 9.30 13.04 -0.74
C THR A 147 9.40 14.08 -1.85
N ARG A 148 9.02 13.68 -3.08
CA ARG A 148 9.26 14.53 -4.25
C ARG A 148 8.14 15.54 -4.43
N GLY A 149 8.49 16.81 -4.29
CA GLY A 149 7.59 17.95 -4.52
C GLY A 149 6.78 18.41 -3.31
N ARG A 150 6.35 17.54 -2.41
CA ARG A 150 5.61 17.93 -1.19
C ARG A 150 5.59 16.83 -0.15
N ILE A 151 5.49 17.25 1.10
CA ILE A 151 5.19 16.38 2.24
C ILE A 151 3.71 16.55 2.58
N PRO A 152 2.89 15.49 2.56
CA PRO A 152 1.48 15.58 2.87
C PRO A 152 1.26 15.80 4.38
N LYS A 153 0.22 16.56 4.73
CA LYS A 153 -0.25 16.65 6.11
C LYS A 153 -0.93 15.36 6.53
N LEU A 154 -0.86 15.02 7.82
CA LEU A 154 -1.55 13.85 8.38
C LEU A 154 -3.05 13.81 8.01
N SER A 155 -3.73 14.96 8.04
CA SER A 155 -5.15 15.04 7.64
C SER A 155 -5.41 14.59 6.20
N TYR A 156 -4.50 14.89 5.28
CA TYR A 156 -4.58 14.44 3.89
C TYR A 156 -4.30 12.93 3.77
N LEU A 157 -3.32 12.41 4.51
CA LEU A 157 -3.04 10.97 4.56
C LEU A 157 -4.27 10.20 5.06
N LYS A 158 -4.95 10.69 6.12
CA LYS A 158 -6.20 10.10 6.62
C LYS A 158 -7.31 10.13 5.57
N GLU A 159 -7.49 11.24 4.83
CA GLU A 159 -8.45 11.31 3.73
C GLU A 159 -8.12 10.30 2.62
N MET A 160 -6.85 10.12 2.29
CA MET A 160 -6.41 9.11 1.33
C MET A 160 -6.72 7.70 1.81
N ALA A 161 -6.47 7.38 3.09
CA ALA A 161 -6.82 6.08 3.66
C ALA A 161 -8.34 5.83 3.64
N ASP A 162 -9.17 6.85 3.90
CA ASP A 162 -10.63 6.75 3.76
C ASP A 162 -11.06 6.41 2.32
N ARG A 163 -10.44 7.05 1.34
CA ARG A 163 -10.71 6.77 -0.08
C ARG A 163 -10.22 5.38 -0.47
N CYS A 164 -9.02 5.00 -0.07
CA CYS A 164 -8.46 3.68 -0.33
C CYS A 164 -9.35 2.59 0.25
N SER A 165 -9.78 2.72 1.50
CA SER A 165 -10.67 1.74 2.15
C SER A 165 -12.02 1.61 1.47
N LEU A 166 -12.62 2.73 0.99
CA LEU A 166 -13.88 2.71 0.25
C LEU A 166 -13.80 1.85 -1.03
N TYR A 167 -12.63 1.82 -1.66
CA TYR A 167 -12.34 1.02 -2.85
C TYR A 167 -11.60 -0.28 -2.54
N LYS A 168 -11.57 -0.70 -1.27
CA LYS A 168 -11.01 -1.97 -0.80
C LYS A 168 -9.51 -2.13 -1.09
N ILE A 169 -8.76 -1.03 -1.17
CA ILE A 169 -7.30 -1.03 -1.11
C ILE A 169 -6.91 -1.41 0.32
N ASN A 170 -6.03 -2.40 0.48
CA ASN A 170 -5.70 -2.98 1.77
C ASN A 170 -4.22 -2.81 2.19
N GLN A 171 -3.42 -2.11 1.38
CA GLN A 171 -2.03 -1.83 1.73
C GLN A 171 -1.63 -0.42 1.26
N LEU A 172 -0.94 0.33 2.12
CA LEU A 172 -0.38 1.65 1.80
C LEU A 172 1.11 1.65 2.10
N HIS A 173 1.90 2.28 1.21
CA HIS A 173 3.31 2.56 1.41
C HIS A 173 3.54 4.05 1.31
N LEU A 174 4.31 4.62 2.23
CA LEU A 174 4.80 5.99 2.14
C LEU A 174 6.28 5.94 1.75
N TYR A 175 6.58 6.41 0.53
CA TYR A 175 7.97 6.48 0.07
C TYR A 175 8.70 7.66 0.70
N VAL A 176 9.69 7.35 1.51
CA VAL A 176 10.49 8.31 2.25
C VAL A 176 11.96 8.22 1.85
N GLU A 177 12.57 9.34 1.46
CA GLU A 177 14.02 9.50 1.32
C GLU A 177 14.58 10.27 2.53
N HIS A 178 13.94 11.39 2.89
CA HIS A 178 14.39 12.31 3.93
C HIS A 178 13.24 13.06 4.61
N THR A 179 12.01 12.74 4.28
CA THR A 179 10.80 13.49 4.67
C THR A 179 10.16 12.99 5.95
N PHE A 180 10.86 12.16 6.69
CA PHE A 180 10.59 11.83 8.08
C PHE A 180 11.60 12.54 8.99
N LEU A 181 11.18 12.88 10.20
CA LEU A 181 11.99 13.59 11.19
C LEU A 181 12.95 12.61 11.89
N PHE A 182 13.90 12.06 11.11
CA PHE A 182 14.95 11.18 11.64
C PHE A 182 15.88 11.94 12.58
N ASP A 183 16.27 11.28 13.68
CA ASP A 183 17.26 11.80 14.57
C ASP A 183 18.62 11.98 13.87
N GLY A 184 19.29 13.11 14.14
CA GLY A 184 20.57 13.45 13.55
C GLY A 184 20.55 13.90 12.07
N LEU A 185 19.37 13.95 11.39
CA LEU A 185 19.26 14.41 10.00
C LEU A 185 18.79 15.88 9.87
N SER A 186 19.04 16.72 10.86
CA SER A 186 18.53 18.11 10.88
C SER A 186 18.91 18.95 9.66
N GLU A 187 20.02 18.68 9.00
CA GLU A 187 20.43 19.35 7.76
C GLU A 187 19.48 19.04 6.58
N THR A 188 18.72 17.95 6.63
CA THR A 188 17.80 17.57 5.57
C THR A 188 16.40 18.13 5.76
N TRP A 189 15.93 18.31 6.99
CA TRP A 189 14.54 18.62 7.29
C TRP A 189 14.29 19.94 8.03
N ARG A 190 15.34 20.65 8.53
CA ARG A 190 15.18 21.89 9.34
C ARG A 190 14.38 22.99 8.65
N ASP A 191 14.41 23.06 7.32
CA ASP A 191 13.73 24.06 6.51
C ASP A 191 12.45 23.51 5.84
N ASP A 192 11.94 22.38 6.36
CA ASP A 192 10.82 21.64 5.81
C ASP A 192 9.82 21.23 6.91
N THR A 193 8.78 20.51 6.56
CA THR A 193 7.75 20.00 7.50
C THR A 193 7.67 18.47 7.42
N PRO A 194 8.71 17.75 7.90
CA PRO A 194 8.75 16.30 7.80
C PRO A 194 7.64 15.65 8.63
N LEU A 195 7.26 14.43 8.25
CA LEU A 195 6.39 13.58 9.06
C LEU A 195 7.12 13.22 10.37
N THR A 196 6.40 13.25 11.47
CA THR A 196 6.92 12.91 12.79
C THR A 196 6.59 11.48 13.18
N ALA A 197 7.27 10.95 14.19
CA ALA A 197 6.92 9.64 14.77
C ALA A 197 5.47 9.59 15.23
N GLN A 198 4.97 10.69 15.83
CA GLN A 198 3.57 10.80 16.23
C GLN A 198 2.62 10.72 15.03
N ASP A 199 2.93 11.40 13.91
CA ASP A 199 2.11 11.35 12.69
C ASP A 199 2.02 9.92 12.15
N ILE A 200 3.15 9.19 12.14
CA ILE A 200 3.19 7.81 11.65
C ILE A 200 2.40 6.87 12.56
N LEU A 201 2.61 6.93 13.88
CA LEU A 201 1.86 6.11 14.84
C LEU A 201 0.35 6.34 14.74
N GLU A 202 -0.07 7.59 14.64
CA GLU A 202 -1.48 7.96 14.50
C GLU A 202 -2.04 7.52 13.14
N PHE A 203 -1.24 7.56 12.09
CA PHE A 203 -1.66 7.13 10.76
C PHE A 203 -1.70 5.60 10.65
N ASP A 204 -0.78 4.88 11.27
CA ASP A 204 -0.77 3.41 11.32
C ASP A 204 -2.02 2.87 12.04
N GLU A 205 -2.40 3.47 13.19
CA GLU A 205 -3.66 3.15 13.87
C GLU A 205 -4.88 3.42 12.98
N TYR A 206 -4.90 4.60 12.34
CA TYR A 206 -5.98 5.00 11.45
C TYR A 206 -6.15 4.06 10.25
N CYS A 207 -5.06 3.58 9.68
CA CYS A 207 -5.05 2.59 8.61
C CYS A 207 -5.57 1.23 9.11
N ALA A 208 -5.10 0.77 10.27
CA ALA A 208 -5.48 -0.53 10.84
C ALA A 208 -7.00 -0.62 11.11
N GLU A 209 -7.63 0.44 11.61
CA GLU A 209 -9.10 0.51 11.76
C GLU A 209 -9.86 0.33 10.44
N ARG A 210 -9.19 0.61 9.31
CA ARG A 210 -9.74 0.55 7.94
C ARG A 210 -9.31 -0.69 7.16
N ASN A 211 -8.79 -1.70 7.87
CA ASN A 211 -8.21 -2.90 7.27
C ASN A 211 -7.13 -2.60 6.20
N ILE A 212 -6.37 -1.54 6.42
CA ILE A 212 -5.23 -1.16 5.60
C ILE A 212 -3.96 -1.43 6.40
N GLU A 213 -3.04 -2.20 5.82
CA GLU A 213 -1.69 -2.36 6.33
C GLU A 213 -0.83 -1.18 5.86
N LEU A 214 -0.28 -0.41 6.80
CA LEU A 214 0.70 0.63 6.49
C LEU A 214 2.09 0.02 6.51
N VAL A 215 2.77 -0.03 5.35
CA VAL A 215 4.09 -0.63 5.19
C VAL A 215 5.17 0.45 5.22
N PRO A 216 6.18 0.34 6.10
CA PRO A 216 7.33 1.24 6.09
C PRO A 216 8.14 1.10 4.80
N SER A 217 8.53 2.24 4.22
CA SER A 217 9.30 2.30 2.98
C SER A 217 10.27 3.48 3.02
N ILE A 218 11.58 3.20 3.08
CA ILE A 218 12.62 4.22 3.09
C ILE A 218 13.74 3.90 2.11
N ALA A 219 14.33 4.93 1.51
CA ALA A 219 15.52 4.78 0.69
C ALA A 219 16.70 4.34 1.57
N THR A 220 17.32 3.19 1.23
CA THR A 220 18.43 2.61 1.98
C THR A 220 19.69 2.41 1.15
N PHE A 221 19.66 2.79 -0.13
CA PHE A 221 20.80 2.62 -1.03
C PHE A 221 20.92 3.76 -2.05
N GLY A 222 20.05 3.82 -3.06
CA GLY A 222 19.92 4.94 -4.00
C GLY A 222 19.01 6.05 -3.45
N HIS A 223 18.81 7.11 -4.24
CA HIS A 223 17.87 8.22 -3.96
C HIS A 223 18.14 9.01 -2.66
N LEU A 224 19.37 9.03 -2.18
CA LEU A 224 19.74 9.75 -0.95
C LEU A 224 20.29 11.16 -1.21
N TYR A 225 19.88 11.81 -2.32
CA TYR A 225 20.34 13.14 -2.74
C TYR A 225 20.41 14.16 -1.60
N LYS A 226 19.30 14.36 -0.89
CA LYS A 226 19.23 15.43 0.11
C LYS A 226 20.09 15.12 1.35
N VAL A 227 20.31 13.85 1.64
CA VAL A 227 21.17 13.38 2.71
C VAL A 227 22.66 13.51 2.32
N LEU A 228 23.05 12.91 1.19
CA LEU A 228 24.44 12.80 0.78
C LEU A 228 25.09 14.11 0.30
N ARG A 229 24.29 15.17 0.09
CA ARG A 229 24.81 16.51 -0.17
C ARG A 229 25.02 17.35 1.09
N THR A 230 24.68 16.84 2.28
CA THR A 230 24.87 17.56 3.54
C THR A 230 26.34 17.52 3.96
N LYS A 231 26.74 18.48 4.80
CA LYS A 231 28.06 18.52 5.35
C LYS A 231 28.41 17.30 6.21
N THR A 232 27.41 16.77 6.91
CA THR A 232 27.60 15.63 7.81
C THR A 232 27.75 14.31 7.07
N PHE A 233 27.03 14.10 5.93
CA PHE A 233 26.92 12.78 5.30
C PHE A 233 27.52 12.68 3.89
N HIS A 234 28.04 13.73 3.30
CA HIS A 234 28.60 13.69 1.92
C HIS A 234 29.72 12.67 1.73
N GLU A 235 30.48 12.37 2.79
CA GLU A 235 31.53 11.34 2.74
C GLU A 235 31.01 9.92 2.52
N LEU A 236 29.73 9.67 2.81
CA LEU A 236 29.09 8.36 2.62
C LEU A 236 28.66 8.13 1.17
N SER A 237 28.77 9.13 0.29
CA SER A 237 28.39 8.99 -1.12
C SER A 237 29.36 8.11 -1.90
N GLU A 238 28.85 7.32 -2.83
CA GLU A 238 29.64 6.55 -3.79
C GLU A 238 30.46 7.46 -4.69
N VAL A 239 29.86 8.55 -5.20
CA VAL A 239 30.53 9.53 -6.05
C VAL A 239 30.96 10.72 -5.20
N GLU A 240 32.22 11.16 -5.40
CA GLU A 240 32.76 12.30 -4.70
C GLU A 240 32.26 13.60 -5.31
N GLU A 241 31.40 14.28 -4.58
CA GLU A 241 30.77 15.52 -5.01
C GLU A 241 31.07 16.65 -4.03
N ALA A 242 31.11 17.87 -4.53
CA ALA A 242 31.27 19.02 -3.67
C ALA A 242 30.01 19.24 -2.80
N GLU A 243 30.23 19.48 -1.51
CA GLU A 243 29.19 19.86 -0.56
C GLU A 243 28.34 21.01 -1.13
N GLY A 244 27.01 20.86 -1.05
CA GLY A 244 26.08 21.88 -1.49
C GLY A 244 25.94 22.03 -3.01
N THR A 245 26.53 21.15 -3.83
CA THR A 245 26.35 21.16 -5.28
C THR A 245 24.89 21.04 -5.63
N ALA A 246 24.41 21.93 -6.54
CA ALA A 246 23.05 21.89 -7.04
C ALA A 246 22.98 20.98 -8.28
N PHE A 247 22.02 20.08 -8.28
CA PHE A 247 21.73 19.17 -9.39
C PHE A 247 20.38 19.47 -10.00
N SER A 248 20.25 19.27 -11.30
CA SER A 248 18.96 19.22 -11.97
C SER A 248 18.13 18.05 -11.44
N PHE A 249 16.84 18.05 -11.73
CA PHE A 249 15.97 16.93 -11.34
C PHE A 249 16.47 15.59 -11.90
N TYR A 250 16.93 15.57 -13.15
CA TYR A 250 17.48 14.38 -13.78
C TYR A 250 18.76 13.89 -13.09
N GLU A 251 19.67 14.80 -12.79
CA GLU A 251 20.93 14.44 -12.08
C GLU A 251 20.63 13.87 -10.69
N ARG A 252 19.61 14.39 -9.98
CA ARG A 252 19.19 13.83 -8.69
C ARG A 252 18.73 12.38 -8.79
N MET A 253 18.12 11.98 -9.91
CA MET A 253 17.68 10.61 -10.14
C MET A 253 18.86 9.67 -10.48
N CYS A 254 19.97 10.20 -11.03
CA CYS A 254 21.10 9.41 -11.51
C CYS A 254 22.26 9.30 -10.50
N HIS A 255 22.19 10.01 -9.39
CA HIS A 255 23.27 10.11 -8.40
C HIS A 255 22.75 9.85 -6.99
N HIS A 256 23.69 9.72 -6.02
CA HIS A 256 23.37 9.67 -4.59
C HIS A 256 23.08 8.27 -4.06
N THR A 257 23.90 7.31 -4.51
CA THR A 257 24.02 5.98 -3.93
C THR A 257 25.06 5.99 -2.80
N LEU A 258 24.82 5.20 -1.76
CA LEU A 258 25.76 5.02 -0.66
C LEU A 258 27.01 4.26 -1.11
N ASN A 259 28.16 4.62 -0.56
CA ASN A 259 29.39 3.87 -0.72
C ASN A 259 29.38 2.63 0.18
N ILE A 260 29.20 1.46 -0.41
CA ILE A 260 29.13 0.18 0.32
C ILE A 260 30.47 -0.25 0.94
N MET A 261 31.57 0.41 0.57
CA MET A 261 32.90 0.16 1.15
C MET A 261 33.11 0.85 2.49
N ASP A 262 32.22 1.76 2.87
CA ASP A 262 32.28 2.49 4.13
C ASP A 262 31.28 1.87 5.13
N GLU A 263 31.79 1.28 6.20
CA GLU A 263 30.94 0.67 7.24
C GLU A 263 29.99 1.68 7.89
N ARG A 264 30.38 2.96 7.95
CA ARG A 264 29.52 4.03 8.45
C ARG A 264 28.24 4.20 7.61
N ALA A 265 28.30 3.87 6.31
CA ALA A 265 27.11 3.89 5.45
C ALA A 265 26.11 2.80 5.84
N TYR A 266 26.59 1.62 6.20
CA TYR A 266 25.74 0.54 6.69
C TYR A 266 25.15 0.86 8.08
N GLU A 267 25.98 1.32 9.02
CA GLU A 267 25.51 1.75 10.34
C GLU A 267 24.47 2.87 10.24
N PHE A 268 24.66 3.79 9.31
CA PHE A 268 23.69 4.85 9.03
C PHE A 268 22.34 4.28 8.59
N VAL A 269 22.31 3.34 7.63
CA VAL A 269 21.08 2.71 7.15
C VAL A 269 20.39 1.90 8.25
N CYS A 270 21.15 1.10 9.02
CA CYS A 270 20.61 0.35 10.13
C CYS A 270 19.90 1.24 11.14
N ARG A 271 20.51 2.37 11.50
CA ARG A 271 19.89 3.35 12.40
C ARG A 271 18.57 3.90 11.87
N LEU A 272 18.50 4.25 10.58
CA LEU A 272 17.23 4.71 9.97
C LEU A 272 16.15 3.63 9.99
N ILE A 273 16.53 2.39 9.69
CA ILE A 273 15.61 1.24 9.73
C ILE A 273 15.10 1.02 11.15
N ASP A 274 15.99 1.02 12.16
CA ASP A 274 15.63 0.81 13.56
C ASP A 274 14.64 1.86 14.06
N GLU A 275 14.92 3.13 13.79
CA GLU A 275 14.07 4.24 14.19
C GLU A 275 12.69 4.16 13.52
N TYR A 276 12.64 3.94 12.21
CA TYR A 276 11.41 4.00 11.44
C TYR A 276 10.55 2.73 11.59
N SER A 277 11.17 1.54 11.59
CA SER A 277 10.44 0.27 11.61
C SER A 277 9.59 0.06 12.86
N SER A 278 10.03 0.60 13.99
CA SER A 278 9.34 0.48 15.28
C SER A 278 7.98 1.17 15.34
N LEU A 279 7.70 2.07 14.39
CA LEU A 279 6.47 2.86 14.33
C LEU A 279 5.31 2.12 13.63
N PHE A 280 5.57 0.96 13.04
CA PHE A 280 4.61 0.26 12.18
C PHE A 280 4.25 -1.12 12.71
N ARG A 281 2.96 -1.46 12.63
CA ARG A 281 2.45 -2.81 12.91
C ARG A 281 2.82 -3.82 11.85
N SER A 282 3.04 -3.39 10.60
CA SER A 282 3.38 -4.26 9.48
C SER A 282 4.62 -5.09 9.76
N ASN A 283 4.57 -6.36 9.38
CA ASN A 283 5.75 -7.24 9.37
C ASN A 283 6.58 -7.09 8.08
N LEU A 284 6.14 -6.27 7.14
CA LEU A 284 6.86 -5.94 5.92
C LEU A 284 7.73 -4.69 6.12
N PHE A 285 8.83 -4.61 5.38
CA PHE A 285 9.67 -3.41 5.31
C PHE A 285 10.25 -3.26 3.91
N ASN A 286 9.90 -2.16 3.23
CA ASN A 286 10.45 -1.88 1.90
C ASN A 286 11.74 -1.06 2.03
N ILE A 287 12.86 -1.70 1.68
CA ILE A 287 14.19 -1.10 1.69
C ILE A 287 14.50 -0.30 0.42
N ASN A 288 13.58 -0.25 -0.53
CA ASN A 288 13.69 0.36 -1.86
C ASN A 288 14.87 -0.20 -2.69
N CYS A 289 16.05 0.34 -2.62
CA CYS A 289 17.27 -0.09 -3.34
C CYS A 289 17.19 0.01 -4.87
N ASP A 290 16.32 0.88 -5.40
CA ASP A 290 16.16 1.15 -6.83
C ASP A 290 17.21 2.14 -7.36
N GLU A 291 17.37 2.15 -8.67
CA GLU A 291 18.09 3.15 -9.47
C GLU A 291 19.48 3.52 -8.95
N THR A 292 20.27 2.54 -8.51
CA THR A 292 21.66 2.72 -8.02
C THR A 292 22.65 2.90 -9.17
N PHE A 293 22.38 3.88 -10.05
CA PHE A 293 23.11 4.06 -11.33
C PHE A 293 24.58 4.46 -11.20
N ASP A 294 24.97 5.03 -10.08
CA ASP A 294 26.34 5.48 -9.78
C ASP A 294 27.16 4.43 -9.02
N LEU A 295 26.58 3.29 -8.65
CA LEU A 295 27.27 2.23 -7.93
C LEU A 295 28.51 1.72 -8.69
N GLY A 296 29.66 1.73 -8.04
CA GLY A 296 30.94 1.32 -8.62
C GLY A 296 31.56 2.32 -9.59
N LYS A 297 31.06 3.56 -9.66
CA LYS A 297 31.61 4.62 -10.52
C LYS A 297 32.50 5.62 -9.79
N GLY A 298 32.52 5.56 -8.46
CA GLY A 298 33.28 6.44 -7.59
C GLY A 298 34.23 5.70 -6.66
N ARG A 299 33.95 5.78 -5.37
CA ARG A 299 34.80 5.18 -4.31
C ARG A 299 34.81 3.65 -4.37
N GLY A 300 33.73 3.04 -4.80
CA GLY A 300 33.61 1.59 -5.02
C GLY A 300 34.21 1.07 -6.33
N LYS A 301 34.82 1.95 -7.17
CA LYS A 301 35.27 1.55 -8.52
C LYS A 301 36.24 0.40 -8.51
N GLN A 302 37.20 0.37 -7.59
CA GLN A 302 38.16 -0.72 -7.53
C GLN A 302 37.50 -2.08 -7.24
N LEU A 303 36.51 -2.10 -6.40
CA LEU A 303 35.71 -3.30 -6.11
C LEU A 303 34.85 -3.68 -7.33
N ALA A 304 34.21 -2.70 -7.96
CA ALA A 304 33.43 -2.92 -9.18
C ALA A 304 34.28 -3.51 -10.33
N ASP A 305 35.52 -3.08 -10.48
CA ASP A 305 36.46 -3.63 -11.48
C ASP A 305 36.84 -5.10 -11.17
N GLN A 306 36.73 -5.54 -9.90
CA GLN A 306 37.05 -6.90 -9.47
C GLN A 306 35.86 -7.85 -9.52
N ILE A 307 34.70 -7.44 -9.02
CA ILE A 307 33.52 -8.32 -8.87
C ILE A 307 32.29 -7.87 -9.67
N GLY A 308 32.32 -6.69 -10.26
CA GLY A 308 31.18 -6.09 -10.95
C GLY A 308 30.23 -5.33 -10.00
N SER A 309 29.59 -4.27 -10.51
CA SER A 309 28.63 -3.47 -9.74
C SER A 309 27.39 -4.27 -9.32
N HIS A 310 26.99 -5.25 -10.11
CA HIS A 310 25.86 -6.11 -9.77
C HIS A 310 26.13 -6.97 -8.53
N ALA A 311 27.33 -7.58 -8.42
CA ALA A 311 27.69 -8.33 -7.20
C ALA A 311 27.78 -7.42 -5.97
N MET A 312 28.27 -6.17 -6.15
CA MET A 312 28.22 -5.15 -5.09
C MET A 312 26.78 -4.86 -4.64
N TYR A 313 25.85 -4.74 -5.59
CA TYR A 313 24.43 -4.55 -5.31
C TYR A 313 23.86 -5.69 -4.46
N ILE A 314 24.09 -6.95 -4.87
CA ILE A 314 23.62 -8.14 -4.14
C ILE A 314 24.19 -8.20 -2.71
N GLN A 315 25.49 -7.88 -2.55
CA GLN A 315 26.11 -7.85 -1.22
C GLN A 315 25.42 -6.83 -0.30
N TRP A 316 25.13 -5.61 -0.82
CA TRP A 316 24.47 -4.57 -0.01
C TRP A 316 23.03 -4.96 0.34
N VAL A 317 22.24 -5.40 -0.65
CA VAL A 317 20.86 -5.80 -0.41
C VAL A 317 20.79 -6.92 0.62
N ASN A 318 21.65 -7.93 0.53
CA ASN A 318 21.70 -9.02 1.53
C ASN A 318 21.97 -8.49 2.94
N ARG A 319 22.96 -7.62 3.12
CA ARG A 319 23.27 -7.05 4.43
C ARG A 319 22.12 -6.27 5.03
N VAL A 320 21.44 -5.44 4.21
CA VAL A 320 20.28 -4.66 4.67
C VAL A 320 19.11 -5.59 4.99
N CYS A 321 18.88 -6.63 4.17
CA CYS A 321 17.85 -7.63 4.42
C CYS A 321 18.09 -8.40 5.73
N GLU A 322 19.33 -8.79 6.02
CA GLU A 322 19.69 -9.46 7.29
C GLU A 322 19.34 -8.57 8.49
N HIS A 323 19.62 -7.28 8.42
CA HIS A 323 19.24 -6.34 9.45
C HIS A 323 17.73 -6.25 9.63
N VAL A 324 16.97 -6.05 8.54
CA VAL A 324 15.49 -6.03 8.57
C VAL A 324 14.93 -7.31 9.17
N LYS A 325 15.47 -8.48 8.80
CA LYS A 325 15.05 -9.79 9.33
C LYS A 325 15.39 -9.94 10.82
N SER A 326 16.49 -9.35 11.29
CA SER A 326 16.83 -9.35 12.72
C SER A 326 15.80 -8.63 13.59
N LEU A 327 15.06 -7.68 12.99
CA LEU A 327 13.93 -6.97 13.62
C LEU A 327 12.59 -7.73 13.51
N GLY A 328 12.60 -8.96 12.98
CA GLY A 328 11.41 -9.79 12.78
C GLY A 328 10.54 -9.34 11.60
N LYS A 329 11.06 -8.53 10.69
CA LYS A 329 10.32 -8.05 9.51
C LYS A 329 10.77 -8.76 8.23
N ARG A 330 9.87 -8.86 7.26
CA ARG A 330 10.13 -9.42 5.93
C ARG A 330 10.52 -8.29 4.98
N PRO A 331 11.71 -8.35 4.33
CA PRO A 331 12.15 -7.29 3.43
C PRO A 331 11.41 -7.31 2.09
N MET A 332 11.26 -6.11 1.52
CA MET A 332 10.80 -5.85 0.17
C MET A 332 11.79 -4.90 -0.51
N PHE A 333 11.91 -4.99 -1.85
CA PHE A 333 12.79 -4.10 -2.62
C PHE A 333 12.28 -3.91 -4.05
N TRP A 334 12.75 -2.89 -4.76
CA TRP A 334 12.43 -2.68 -6.17
C TRP A 334 13.28 -3.55 -7.08
N GLY A 335 12.65 -4.18 -8.06
CA GLY A 335 13.24 -5.20 -8.91
C GLY A 335 13.95 -4.70 -10.18
N ASP A 336 14.11 -3.39 -10.38
CA ASP A 336 14.68 -2.82 -11.61
C ASP A 336 16.15 -3.25 -11.85
N ILE A 337 16.98 -3.21 -10.83
CA ILE A 337 18.40 -3.59 -10.94
C ILE A 337 18.54 -5.11 -11.14
N ILE A 338 17.79 -5.90 -10.40
CA ILE A 338 17.91 -7.36 -10.48
C ILE A 338 17.29 -7.93 -11.75
N ALA A 339 16.37 -7.23 -12.41
CA ALA A 339 15.76 -7.65 -13.67
C ALA A 339 16.78 -7.79 -14.83
N ALA A 340 17.93 -7.14 -14.72
CA ALA A 340 19.05 -7.31 -15.67
C ALA A 340 19.77 -8.67 -15.50
N HIS A 341 19.75 -9.25 -14.29
CA HIS A 341 20.37 -10.50 -13.90
C HIS A 341 19.41 -11.35 -13.05
N PRO A 342 18.27 -11.77 -13.59
CA PRO A 342 17.15 -12.32 -12.80
C PRO A 342 17.50 -13.61 -12.05
N GLU A 343 18.52 -14.35 -12.50
CA GLU A 343 19.03 -15.55 -11.81
C GLU A 343 19.58 -15.25 -10.42
N THR A 344 20.06 -14.03 -10.18
CA THR A 344 20.67 -13.63 -8.90
C THR A 344 19.63 -13.35 -7.82
N ILE A 345 18.33 -13.37 -8.12
CA ILE A 345 17.27 -13.35 -7.09
C ILE A 345 17.47 -14.49 -6.09
N ARG A 346 18.04 -15.60 -6.49
CA ARG A 346 18.33 -16.78 -5.65
C ARG A 346 19.48 -16.54 -4.66
N GLU A 347 20.24 -15.47 -4.84
CA GLU A 347 21.31 -15.06 -3.92
C GLU A 347 20.78 -14.15 -2.78
N LEU A 348 19.53 -13.68 -2.91
CA LEU A 348 18.81 -12.89 -1.90
C LEU A 348 18.02 -13.82 -0.96
N PRO A 349 17.54 -13.33 0.19
CA PRO A 349 16.70 -14.11 1.09
C PRO A 349 15.48 -14.70 0.37
N GLU A 350 15.20 -15.98 0.61
CA GLU A 350 14.12 -16.73 -0.06
C GLU A 350 12.75 -16.05 0.08
N ASP A 351 12.51 -15.39 1.20
CA ASP A 351 11.24 -14.76 1.55
C ASP A 351 11.15 -13.28 1.12
N ILE A 352 12.16 -12.72 0.45
CA ILE A 352 12.14 -11.32 -0.03
C ILE A 352 11.04 -11.10 -1.05
N ILE A 353 10.39 -9.93 -0.99
CA ILE A 353 9.39 -9.54 -1.99
C ILE A 353 10.05 -8.59 -3.00
N CYS A 354 10.05 -8.99 -4.27
CA CYS A 354 10.53 -8.19 -5.40
C CYS A 354 9.38 -7.36 -5.97
N MET A 355 9.47 -6.04 -5.89
CA MET A 355 8.48 -5.12 -6.44
C MET A 355 8.85 -4.77 -7.88
N THR A 356 8.17 -5.38 -8.84
CA THR A 356 8.43 -5.21 -10.28
C THR A 356 7.54 -4.11 -10.84
N TRP A 357 8.14 -3.01 -11.30
CA TRP A 357 7.42 -1.87 -11.83
C TRP A 357 7.60 -1.69 -13.35
N ASP A 358 6.57 -1.18 -13.99
CA ASP A 358 6.58 -0.68 -15.37
C ASP A 358 5.48 0.39 -15.51
N TYR A 359 5.82 1.53 -16.07
CA TYR A 359 4.93 2.70 -16.18
C TYR A 359 4.54 3.01 -17.63
N SER A 360 4.91 2.16 -18.58
CA SER A 360 4.60 2.36 -19.99
C SER A 360 3.12 2.14 -20.31
N LEU A 361 2.64 2.73 -21.41
CA LEU A 361 1.28 2.51 -21.90
C LEU A 361 0.99 1.03 -22.20
N ALA A 362 1.99 0.31 -22.68
CA ALA A 362 1.91 -1.10 -23.03
C ALA A 362 3.05 -1.87 -22.36
N PRO A 363 2.96 -2.13 -21.05
CA PRO A 363 4.00 -2.86 -20.34
C PRO A 363 4.19 -4.26 -20.90
N GLY A 364 5.45 -4.69 -21.05
CA GLY A 364 5.80 -6.04 -21.41
C GLY A 364 5.89 -6.94 -20.18
N ASP A 365 5.69 -8.23 -20.37
CA ASP A 365 5.81 -9.22 -19.28
C ASP A 365 7.26 -9.76 -19.11
N THR A 366 8.22 -9.27 -19.89
CA THR A 366 9.56 -9.86 -19.96
C THR A 366 10.26 -9.90 -18.60
N ASN A 367 10.28 -8.81 -17.85
CA ASN A 367 10.94 -8.75 -16.54
C ASN A 367 10.16 -9.56 -15.50
N VAL A 368 8.84 -9.43 -15.49
CA VAL A 368 7.94 -10.19 -14.59
C VAL A 368 8.15 -11.69 -14.78
N ARG A 369 8.12 -12.15 -16.04
CA ARG A 369 8.30 -13.55 -16.40
C ARG A 369 9.67 -14.09 -15.99
N LYS A 370 10.75 -13.36 -16.33
CA LYS A 370 12.12 -13.78 -15.99
C LYS A 370 12.32 -13.91 -14.48
N LEU A 371 11.81 -12.96 -13.71
CA LEU A 371 11.89 -13.01 -12.25
C LEU A 371 11.05 -14.17 -11.69
N TRP A 372 9.84 -14.38 -12.22
CA TRP A 372 8.99 -15.52 -11.84
C TRP A 372 9.64 -16.88 -12.17
N GLU A 373 10.21 -17.05 -13.37
CA GLU A 373 10.93 -18.26 -13.78
C GLU A 373 12.16 -18.55 -12.88
N ASN A 374 12.71 -17.54 -12.24
CA ASN A 374 13.80 -17.67 -11.27
C ASN A 374 13.34 -17.79 -9.82
N GLY A 375 12.03 -17.83 -9.58
CA GLY A 375 11.44 -18.09 -8.26
C GLY A 375 11.23 -16.85 -7.39
N ALA A 376 11.21 -15.65 -7.99
CA ALA A 376 10.92 -14.42 -7.25
C ALA A 376 9.48 -14.38 -6.73
N HIS A 377 9.30 -14.02 -5.47
CA HIS A 377 8.01 -13.56 -4.95
C HIS A 377 7.81 -12.11 -5.39
N GLN A 378 6.79 -11.83 -6.17
CA GLN A 378 6.64 -10.50 -6.78
C GLN A 378 5.40 -9.76 -6.30
N TYR A 379 5.52 -8.42 -6.17
CA TYR A 379 4.41 -7.47 -6.26
C TYR A 379 4.55 -6.72 -7.58
N LEU A 380 3.48 -6.67 -8.37
CA LEU A 380 3.48 -5.97 -9.65
C LEU A 380 2.97 -4.53 -9.46
N CYS A 381 3.80 -3.57 -9.81
CA CYS A 381 3.62 -2.16 -9.48
C CYS A 381 3.40 -1.31 -10.73
N PRO A 382 2.14 -1.13 -11.17
CA PRO A 382 1.80 -0.19 -12.25
C PRO A 382 1.97 1.25 -11.80
N GLY A 383 1.99 2.19 -12.77
CA GLY A 383 2.09 3.60 -12.51
C GLY A 383 0.83 4.40 -12.83
N VAL A 384 0.54 5.41 -12.00
CA VAL A 384 -0.54 6.36 -12.26
C VAL A 384 -0.10 7.58 -13.08
N GLN A 385 1.13 7.59 -13.61
CA GLN A 385 1.68 8.59 -14.54
C GLN A 385 1.61 10.03 -14.02
N GLY A 386 2.07 10.23 -12.77
CA GLY A 386 2.07 11.55 -12.12
C GLY A 386 3.39 12.32 -12.16
N TRP A 387 4.49 11.70 -12.63
CA TRP A 387 5.83 12.31 -12.61
C TRP A 387 5.92 13.48 -13.58
N ASN A 388 6.38 14.64 -13.07
CA ASN A 388 6.56 15.88 -13.85
C ASN A 388 5.31 16.33 -14.61
N GLN A 389 4.12 15.93 -14.14
CA GLN A 389 2.84 16.27 -14.77
C GLN A 389 1.99 17.12 -13.82
N THR A 390 1.32 18.14 -14.38
CA THR A 390 0.31 18.90 -13.65
C THR A 390 -0.95 18.08 -13.41
N ILE A 391 -1.28 17.21 -14.36
CA ILE A 391 -2.43 16.29 -14.33
C ILE A 391 -1.94 14.91 -14.73
N HIS A 392 -2.40 13.87 -14.02
CA HIS A 392 -2.09 12.48 -14.35
C HIS A 392 -2.55 12.11 -15.76
N LEU A 393 -1.75 11.33 -16.47
CA LEU A 393 -2.07 10.79 -17.79
C LEU A 393 -2.99 9.57 -17.64
N LEU A 394 -4.26 9.81 -17.37
CA LEU A 394 -5.24 8.79 -16.94
C LEU A 394 -5.41 7.66 -17.95
N ASP A 395 -5.38 7.95 -19.24
CA ASP A 395 -5.52 6.92 -20.30
C ASP A 395 -4.33 5.93 -20.25
N ILE A 396 -3.11 6.45 -20.06
CA ILE A 396 -1.91 5.62 -19.93
C ILE A 396 -1.97 4.83 -18.62
N ALA A 397 -2.30 5.49 -17.50
CA ALA A 397 -2.42 4.86 -16.20
C ALA A 397 -3.44 3.71 -16.21
N TYR A 398 -4.60 3.91 -16.80
CA TYR A 398 -5.66 2.90 -16.88
C TYR A 398 -5.21 1.64 -17.64
N GLU A 399 -4.63 1.80 -18.84
CA GLU A 399 -4.17 0.66 -19.63
C GLU A 399 -2.97 -0.04 -18.98
N ASN A 400 -2.05 0.73 -18.38
CA ASN A 400 -0.92 0.19 -17.63
C ASN A 400 -1.38 -0.65 -16.44
N ILE A 401 -2.24 -0.11 -15.57
CA ILE A 401 -2.77 -0.82 -14.39
C ILE A 401 -3.49 -2.10 -14.80
N LYS A 402 -4.37 -2.03 -15.81
CA LYS A 402 -5.11 -3.17 -16.32
C LYS A 402 -4.17 -4.27 -16.83
N LYS A 403 -3.13 -3.89 -17.57
CA LYS A 403 -2.18 -4.84 -18.13
C LYS A 403 -1.29 -5.48 -17.06
N MET A 404 -0.75 -4.68 -16.14
CA MET A 404 0.05 -5.19 -15.02
C MET A 404 -0.77 -6.11 -14.10
N ALA A 405 -2.03 -5.77 -13.80
CA ALA A 405 -2.92 -6.66 -13.07
C ALA A 405 -3.16 -8.00 -13.79
N SER A 406 -3.22 -8.02 -15.13
CA SER A 406 -3.32 -9.28 -15.87
C SER A 406 -2.08 -10.16 -15.74
N PHE A 407 -0.90 -9.56 -15.57
CA PHE A 407 0.33 -10.31 -15.31
C PHE A 407 0.35 -10.89 -13.89
N ALA A 408 -0.21 -10.18 -12.90
CA ALA A 408 -0.35 -10.70 -11.54
C ALA A 408 -1.14 -12.03 -11.52
N HIS A 409 -2.22 -12.14 -12.28
CA HIS A 409 -2.95 -13.40 -12.44
C HIS A 409 -2.16 -14.49 -13.18
N GLN A 410 -1.32 -14.09 -14.12
CA GLN A 410 -0.58 -15.05 -14.94
C GLN A 410 0.68 -15.59 -14.25
N PHE A 411 1.31 -14.82 -13.38
CA PHE A 411 2.62 -15.09 -12.78
C PHE A 411 2.61 -15.08 -11.24
N ASP A 412 1.45 -15.32 -10.63
CA ASP A 412 1.28 -15.40 -9.17
C ASP A 412 1.88 -14.19 -8.41
N GLY A 413 1.64 -12.98 -8.94
CA GLY A 413 2.17 -11.70 -8.42
C GLY A 413 1.21 -10.91 -7.54
#